data_2a378593b2164ba8674508a5b78aa79d
#
_entry.id   2a378593b2164ba8674508a5b78aa79d
#
_cell.length_a   1.000
_cell.length_b   1.000
_cell.length_c   1.000
_cell.angle_alpha   90.00
_cell.angle_beta   90.00
_cell.angle_gamma   90.00
#
_symmetry.space_group_name_H-M   'P 1'
#
loop_
_entity.id
_entity.type
_entity.pdbx_description
1 polymer ?
#
loop_
_entity_poly.entity_id
_entity_poly.type
_entity_poly.pdbx_seq_one_letter_code
_entity_poly.pdbx_strand_id
1 'polypeptide(L)'
;MYAITGITGIVGGSVANSLLAAGRPVRAVMRNVGKGDVWAERGCEVVPADIADATSLASAFKGAEGVFVLVPPNFDPAPGFPEARATAASLKSALERADPGRVVYLSTLGAQARESNLLTQHTNIEQALGELPMPITFLRPAWFMENFRWDVAAARESGIIMSFLQPLDKAVPMVATADIGREAAKLLQELWTGIRVVELEGPRRVTPDEVAHTFAEVLGRRVRMDAVPRETWEQLFRSQGMKNPTPRIRMLDGFNDGWIEFENGDAGSRKGEVALKSVLQTLVEREGILPISAAGPVSHN
;
A
#
# COMPACT_ATOMS: atom_id res chain seq x y z
N MET A 1 3.78 12.69 20.11
CA MET A 1 3.13 11.37 19.98
C MET A 1 2.56 11.23 18.58
N TYR A 2 2.89 10.13 17.89
CA TYR A 2 2.39 9.84 16.53
C TYR A 2 1.50 8.61 16.55
N ALA A 3 0.25 8.73 16.10
CA ALA A 3 -0.69 7.61 16.05
C ALA A 3 -0.64 6.94 14.67
N ILE A 4 -0.45 5.61 14.65
CA ILE A 4 -0.21 4.84 13.42
C ILE A 4 -1.28 3.76 13.30
N THR A 5 -2.15 3.86 12.29
CA THR A 5 -3.06 2.78 11.92
C THR A 5 -2.34 1.74 11.04
N GLY A 6 -2.85 0.51 11.02
CA GLY A 6 -2.25 -0.55 10.21
C GLY A 6 -0.84 -0.96 10.63
N ILE A 7 -0.43 -0.67 11.85
CA ILE A 7 0.93 -0.88 12.38
C ILE A 7 1.38 -2.35 12.34
N THR A 8 0.44 -3.30 12.38
CA THR A 8 0.74 -4.73 12.26
C THR A 8 1.05 -5.18 10.83
N GLY A 9 0.81 -4.32 9.84
CA GLY A 9 1.15 -4.55 8.45
C GLY A 9 2.54 -4.04 8.08
N ILE A 10 2.99 -4.37 6.86
CA ILE A 10 4.35 -4.06 6.38
C ILE A 10 4.59 -2.54 6.35
N VAL A 11 3.67 -1.75 5.79
CA VAL A 11 3.85 -0.30 5.66
C VAL A 11 3.72 0.40 7.02
N GLY A 12 2.61 0.17 7.76
CA GLY A 12 2.42 0.80 9.06
C GLY A 12 3.54 0.44 10.05
N GLY A 13 4.00 -0.82 10.02
CA GLY A 13 5.17 -1.25 10.78
C GLY A 13 6.46 -0.52 10.39
N SER A 14 6.67 -0.29 9.08
CA SER A 14 7.82 0.47 8.59
C SER A 14 7.78 1.93 9.04
N VAL A 15 6.60 2.58 9.02
CA VAL A 15 6.41 3.94 9.54
C VAL A 15 6.76 4.01 11.03
N ALA A 16 6.19 3.09 11.82
CA ALA A 16 6.43 3.03 13.26
C ALA A 16 7.92 2.80 13.57
N ASN A 17 8.57 1.88 12.86
CA ASN A 17 10.01 1.62 13.00
C ASN A 17 10.85 2.86 12.73
N SER A 18 10.52 3.61 11.67
CA SER A 18 11.23 4.84 11.31
C SER A 18 11.06 5.94 12.36
N LEU A 19 9.86 6.09 12.92
CA LEU A 19 9.59 7.05 13.99
C LEU A 19 10.31 6.68 15.29
N LEU A 20 10.26 5.40 15.68
CA LEU A 20 10.97 4.90 16.87
C LEU A 20 12.50 5.08 16.75
N ALA A 21 13.05 4.79 15.57
CA ALA A 21 14.46 5.01 15.29
C ALA A 21 14.86 6.50 15.38
N ALA A 22 13.93 7.42 15.10
CA ALA A 22 14.09 8.86 15.28
C ALA A 22 13.78 9.34 16.72
N GLY A 23 13.59 8.43 17.67
CA GLY A 23 13.28 8.76 19.07
C GLY A 23 11.89 9.37 19.27
N ARG A 24 10.95 9.13 18.34
CA ARG A 24 9.60 9.69 18.40
C ARG A 24 8.63 8.71 19.08
N PRO A 25 7.81 9.19 20.04
CA PRO A 25 6.84 8.35 20.71
C PRO A 25 5.72 7.94 19.75
N VAL A 26 5.41 6.63 19.70
CA VAL A 26 4.43 6.03 18.79
C VAL A 26 3.25 5.46 19.56
N ARG A 27 2.04 5.72 19.08
CA ARG A 27 0.80 5.05 19.48
C ARG A 27 0.39 4.06 18.39
N ALA A 28 0.39 2.78 18.74
CA ALA A 28 0.01 1.67 17.89
C ALA A 28 -1.51 1.50 17.88
N VAL A 29 -2.18 1.92 16.82
CA VAL A 29 -3.63 1.84 16.68
C VAL A 29 -4.00 0.56 15.93
N MET A 30 -4.74 -0.36 16.58
CA MET A 30 -5.05 -1.67 16.01
C MET A 30 -6.37 -2.24 16.51
N ARG A 31 -7.03 -3.08 15.73
CA ARG A 31 -8.28 -3.74 16.14
C ARG A 31 -8.07 -4.80 17.22
N ASN A 32 -7.03 -5.60 17.07
CA ASN A 32 -6.72 -6.71 17.98
C ASN A 32 -5.47 -6.38 18.79
N VAL A 33 -5.69 -5.92 20.02
CA VAL A 33 -4.61 -5.56 20.95
C VAL A 33 -3.75 -6.77 21.37
N GLY A 34 -4.25 -8.00 21.27
CA GLY A 34 -3.46 -9.21 21.53
C GLY A 34 -2.28 -9.41 20.53
N LYS A 35 -2.23 -8.64 19.46
CA LYS A 35 -1.07 -8.54 18.57
C LYS A 35 -0.16 -7.36 18.88
N GLY A 36 -0.43 -6.66 19.98
CA GLY A 36 0.25 -5.42 20.35
C GLY A 36 1.51 -5.61 21.20
N ASP A 37 1.72 -6.79 21.77
CA ASP A 37 2.83 -7.04 22.72
C ASP A 37 4.20 -6.65 22.14
N VAL A 38 4.46 -7.03 20.88
CA VAL A 38 5.70 -6.68 20.16
C VAL A 38 5.90 -5.15 20.07
N TRP A 39 4.83 -4.38 19.98
CA TRP A 39 4.89 -2.92 19.94
C TRP A 39 4.98 -2.31 21.33
N ALA A 40 4.30 -2.88 22.33
CA ALA A 40 4.40 -2.48 23.73
C ALA A 40 5.82 -2.66 24.28
N GLU A 41 6.45 -3.81 24.01
CA GLU A 41 7.85 -4.10 24.35
C GLU A 41 8.85 -3.10 23.75
N ARG A 42 8.46 -2.46 22.63
CA ARG A 42 9.26 -1.40 21.97
C ARG A 42 8.90 0.01 22.44
N GLY A 43 8.10 0.13 23.49
CA GLY A 43 7.72 1.39 24.10
C GLY A 43 6.56 2.13 23.40
N CYS A 44 5.80 1.46 22.53
CA CYS A 44 4.61 2.03 21.94
C CYS A 44 3.43 1.99 22.91
N GLU A 45 2.61 3.03 22.89
CA GLU A 45 1.26 2.97 23.49
C GLU A 45 0.35 2.16 22.55
N VAL A 46 -0.22 1.05 23.04
CA VAL A 46 -1.13 0.21 22.23
C VAL A 46 -2.58 0.59 22.55
N VAL A 47 -3.33 0.97 21.50
CA VAL A 47 -4.72 1.44 21.64
C VAL A 47 -5.65 0.70 20.68
N PRO A 48 -6.80 0.18 21.17
CA PRO A 48 -7.79 -0.44 20.30
C PRO A 48 -8.57 0.61 19.51
N ALA A 49 -8.68 0.41 18.18
CA ALA A 49 -9.65 1.13 17.36
C ALA A 49 -9.95 0.36 16.06
N ASP A 50 -11.16 0.53 15.56
CA ASP A 50 -11.59 0.00 14.26
C ASP A 50 -11.75 1.15 13.26
N ILE A 51 -11.27 0.96 12.02
CA ILE A 51 -11.37 1.95 10.95
C ILE A 51 -12.83 2.33 10.61
N ALA A 52 -13.76 1.44 10.90
CA ALA A 52 -15.19 1.65 10.72
C ALA A 52 -15.87 2.37 11.90
N ASP A 53 -15.17 2.55 13.02
CA ASP A 53 -15.72 3.21 14.22
C ASP A 53 -15.06 4.55 14.50
N ALA A 54 -15.72 5.63 14.08
CA ALA A 54 -15.26 7.00 14.27
C ALA A 54 -14.99 7.37 15.74
N THR A 55 -15.68 6.74 16.69
CA THR A 55 -15.52 7.07 18.12
C THR A 55 -14.23 6.49 18.68
N SER A 56 -13.97 5.22 18.41
CA SER A 56 -12.70 4.59 18.82
C SER A 56 -11.50 5.22 18.14
N LEU A 57 -11.60 5.55 16.83
CA LEU A 57 -10.55 6.27 16.10
C LEU A 57 -10.30 7.66 16.70
N ALA A 58 -11.35 8.46 16.98
CA ALA A 58 -11.19 9.77 17.58
C ALA A 58 -10.46 9.71 18.93
N SER A 59 -10.78 8.72 19.74
CA SER A 59 -10.10 8.47 21.01
C SER A 59 -8.64 8.09 20.80
N ALA A 60 -8.36 7.23 19.82
CA ALA A 60 -7.00 6.80 19.48
C ALA A 60 -6.14 7.92 18.89
N PHE A 61 -6.73 8.90 18.21
CA PHE A 61 -6.01 10.02 17.60
C PHE A 61 -5.87 11.23 18.52
N LYS A 62 -6.62 11.26 19.63
CA LYS A 62 -6.62 12.40 20.55
C LYS A 62 -5.23 12.72 21.06
N GLY A 63 -4.85 14.01 20.96
CA GLY A 63 -3.56 14.53 21.41
C GLY A 63 -2.36 14.08 20.57
N ALA A 64 -2.58 13.49 19.40
CA ALA A 64 -1.49 13.16 18.49
C ALA A 64 -0.96 14.41 17.76
N GLU A 65 0.36 14.55 17.69
CA GLU A 65 1.02 15.55 16.85
C GLU A 65 0.83 15.25 15.37
N GLY A 66 0.79 13.97 15.03
CA GLY A 66 0.56 13.49 13.69
C GLY A 66 -0.10 12.13 13.68
N VAL A 67 -0.93 11.90 12.68
CA VAL A 67 -1.63 10.63 12.46
C VAL A 67 -1.26 10.06 11.10
N PHE A 68 -0.78 8.82 11.08
CA PHE A 68 -0.66 8.04 9.85
C PHE A 68 -1.90 7.19 9.67
N VAL A 69 -2.59 7.41 8.57
CA VAL A 69 -3.80 6.67 8.22
C VAL A 69 -3.50 5.70 7.07
N LEU A 70 -3.70 4.42 7.33
CA LEU A 70 -3.68 3.35 6.34
C LEU A 70 -5.03 2.62 6.40
N VAL A 71 -5.70 2.51 5.27
CA VAL A 71 -6.95 1.76 5.10
C VAL A 71 -6.61 0.39 4.52
N PRO A 72 -7.12 -0.71 5.10
CA PRO A 72 -6.94 -2.04 4.52
C PRO A 72 -7.48 -2.11 3.08
N PRO A 73 -6.80 -2.79 2.15
CA PRO A 73 -7.26 -2.89 0.77
C PRO A 73 -8.56 -3.70 0.67
N ASN A 74 -9.47 -3.26 -0.20
CA ASN A 74 -10.63 -4.03 -0.63
C ASN A 74 -10.51 -4.28 -2.14
N PHE A 75 -10.18 -5.51 -2.52
CA PHE A 75 -9.96 -5.88 -3.93
C PHE A 75 -11.22 -6.24 -4.68
N ASP A 76 -12.35 -6.43 -3.98
CA ASP A 76 -13.66 -6.76 -4.56
C ASP A 76 -14.76 -5.82 -4.03
N PRO A 77 -14.63 -4.50 -4.25
CA PRO A 77 -15.58 -3.53 -3.74
C PRO A 77 -16.95 -3.68 -4.39
N ALA A 78 -18.01 -3.43 -3.63
CA ALA A 78 -19.37 -3.35 -4.19
C ALA A 78 -19.49 -2.20 -5.19
N PRO A 79 -20.40 -2.31 -6.18
CA PRO A 79 -20.63 -1.24 -7.16
C PRO A 79 -20.85 0.12 -6.50
N GLY A 80 -20.14 1.15 -6.97
CA GLY A 80 -20.17 2.50 -6.43
C GLY A 80 -19.39 2.71 -5.14
N PHE A 81 -18.60 1.74 -4.68
CA PHE A 81 -17.64 1.83 -3.54
C PHE A 81 -18.28 2.28 -2.21
N PRO A 82 -19.41 1.69 -1.77
CA PRO A 82 -20.08 2.11 -0.54
C PRO A 82 -19.17 1.92 0.70
N GLU A 83 -18.35 0.88 0.72
CA GLU A 83 -17.43 0.58 1.82
C GLU A 83 -16.35 1.68 1.96
N ALA A 84 -15.80 2.13 0.83
CA ALA A 84 -14.81 3.21 0.82
C ALA A 84 -15.42 4.53 1.29
N ARG A 85 -16.67 4.83 0.89
CA ARG A 85 -17.38 6.02 1.37
C ARG A 85 -17.69 5.97 2.86
N ALA A 86 -18.11 4.80 3.36
CA ALA A 86 -18.33 4.62 4.80
C ALA A 86 -17.03 4.80 5.60
N THR A 87 -15.93 4.23 5.13
CA THR A 87 -14.59 4.41 5.72
C THR A 87 -14.17 5.89 5.69
N ALA A 88 -14.38 6.58 4.56
CA ALA A 88 -14.08 8.00 4.42
C ALA A 88 -14.87 8.85 5.44
N ALA A 89 -16.17 8.58 5.61
CA ALA A 89 -17.01 9.27 6.59
C ALA A 89 -16.55 9.01 8.04
N SER A 90 -16.19 7.76 8.37
CA SER A 90 -15.67 7.40 9.69
C SER A 90 -14.35 8.13 9.98
N LEU A 91 -13.40 8.11 9.05
CA LEU A 91 -12.12 8.78 9.17
C LEU A 91 -12.29 10.31 9.31
N LYS A 92 -13.11 10.92 8.45
CA LYS A 92 -13.39 12.35 8.51
C LYS A 92 -13.92 12.75 9.88
N SER A 93 -14.97 12.08 10.36
CA SER A 93 -15.56 12.34 11.68
C SER A 93 -14.56 12.13 12.83
N ALA A 94 -13.72 11.09 12.75
CA ALA A 94 -12.71 10.82 13.77
C ALA A 94 -11.63 11.92 13.83
N LEU A 95 -11.15 12.36 12.68
CA LEU A 95 -10.11 13.39 12.57
C LEU A 95 -10.64 14.78 12.97
N GLU A 96 -11.87 15.15 12.59
CA GLU A 96 -12.53 16.36 13.05
C GLU A 96 -12.65 16.42 14.59
N ARG A 97 -13.00 15.30 15.22
CA ARG A 97 -13.18 15.22 16.68
C ARG A 97 -11.86 15.16 17.44
N ALA A 98 -10.83 14.53 16.86
CA ALA A 98 -9.52 14.38 17.49
C ALA A 98 -8.64 15.60 17.32
N ASP A 99 -8.83 16.36 16.24
CA ASP A 99 -8.07 17.55 15.83
C ASP A 99 -6.55 17.37 15.98
N PRO A 100 -5.94 16.37 15.29
CA PRO A 100 -4.51 16.15 15.37
C PRO A 100 -3.74 17.27 14.66
N GLY A 101 -2.47 17.49 15.04
CA GLY A 101 -1.64 18.52 14.45
C GLY A 101 -1.42 18.37 12.93
N ARG A 102 -1.46 17.14 12.41
CA ARG A 102 -1.36 16.83 10.96
C ARG A 102 -1.73 15.39 10.65
N VAL A 103 -2.01 15.13 9.38
CA VAL A 103 -2.36 13.79 8.89
C VAL A 103 -1.51 13.43 7.67
N VAL A 104 -1.00 12.20 7.64
CA VAL A 104 -0.45 11.57 6.44
C VAL A 104 -1.34 10.39 6.10
N TYR A 105 -2.09 10.49 5.01
CA TYR A 105 -2.92 9.41 4.50
C TYR A 105 -2.16 8.64 3.42
N LEU A 106 -2.03 7.31 3.61
CA LEU A 106 -1.48 6.43 2.58
C LEU A 106 -2.54 6.23 1.49
N SER A 107 -2.39 7.00 0.45
CA SER A 107 -3.17 6.90 -0.77
C SER A 107 -2.47 5.98 -1.77
N THR A 108 -2.58 6.24 -3.05
CA THR A 108 -2.00 5.45 -4.13
C THR A 108 -1.71 6.28 -5.36
N LEU A 109 -0.72 5.90 -6.12
CA LEU A 109 -0.58 6.28 -7.52
C LEU A 109 -1.91 6.09 -8.24
N GLY A 110 -2.35 7.07 -9.02
CA GLY A 110 -3.60 7.00 -9.78
C GLY A 110 -4.87 7.33 -8.99
N ALA A 111 -4.79 7.78 -7.72
CA ALA A 111 -5.96 8.25 -6.98
C ALA A 111 -6.66 9.44 -7.67
N GLN A 112 -5.95 10.20 -8.50
CA GLN A 112 -6.49 11.31 -9.31
C GLN A 112 -7.06 10.87 -10.67
N ALA A 113 -6.97 9.58 -11.02
CA ALA A 113 -7.46 9.09 -12.32
C ALA A 113 -8.96 9.36 -12.48
N ARG A 114 -9.35 9.84 -13.65
CA ARG A 114 -10.75 10.17 -13.95
C ARG A 114 -11.60 8.93 -14.21
N GLU A 115 -10.96 7.89 -14.74
CA GLU A 115 -11.60 6.63 -15.07
C GLU A 115 -11.85 5.81 -13.81
N SER A 116 -13.09 5.44 -13.54
CA SER A 116 -13.46 4.61 -12.39
C SER A 116 -12.76 3.25 -12.46
N ASN A 117 -12.02 2.92 -11.43
CA ASN A 117 -11.22 1.70 -11.31
C ASN A 117 -11.07 1.32 -9.82
N LEU A 118 -10.26 0.31 -9.49
CA LEU A 118 -10.09 -0.12 -8.11
C LEU A 118 -9.55 0.99 -7.19
N LEU A 119 -8.72 1.88 -7.71
CA LEU A 119 -8.08 2.96 -6.95
C LEU A 119 -9.03 4.13 -6.65
N THR A 120 -10.23 4.17 -7.28
CA THR A 120 -11.30 5.14 -6.98
C THR A 120 -11.71 5.12 -5.51
N GLN A 121 -11.47 4.02 -4.81
CA GLN A 121 -11.66 3.94 -3.36
C GLN A 121 -10.82 5.00 -2.63
N HIS A 122 -9.57 5.19 -3.04
CA HIS A 122 -8.68 6.20 -2.48
C HIS A 122 -9.08 7.61 -2.91
N THR A 123 -9.57 7.80 -4.15
CA THR A 123 -10.15 9.06 -4.61
C THR A 123 -11.27 9.55 -3.67
N ASN A 124 -12.19 8.64 -3.32
CA ASN A 124 -13.30 8.96 -2.41
C ASN A 124 -12.81 9.38 -1.01
N ILE A 125 -11.76 8.74 -0.52
CA ILE A 125 -11.18 9.08 0.80
C ILE A 125 -10.41 10.39 0.72
N GLU A 126 -9.58 10.61 -0.30
CA GLU A 126 -8.87 11.89 -0.50
C GLU A 126 -9.84 13.08 -0.57
N GLN A 127 -10.97 12.92 -1.31
CA GLN A 127 -12.00 13.96 -1.40
C GLN A 127 -12.60 14.29 -0.03
N ALA A 128 -12.98 13.27 0.74
CA ALA A 128 -13.56 13.47 2.06
C ALA A 128 -12.58 14.09 3.07
N LEU A 129 -11.33 13.62 3.08
CA LEU A 129 -10.29 14.15 3.97
C LEU A 129 -9.81 15.54 3.53
N GLY A 130 -9.88 15.84 2.22
CA GLY A 130 -9.53 17.15 1.66
C GLY A 130 -10.40 18.31 2.11
N GLU A 131 -11.52 18.04 2.77
CA GLU A 131 -12.39 19.06 3.34
C GLU A 131 -12.01 19.44 4.80
N LEU A 132 -11.04 18.73 5.39
CA LEU A 132 -10.64 18.93 6.78
C LEU A 132 -9.71 20.15 6.93
N PRO A 133 -9.79 20.90 8.06
CA PRO A 133 -9.03 22.13 8.25
C PRO A 133 -7.56 21.92 8.62
N MET A 134 -7.21 20.71 9.12
CA MET A 134 -5.82 20.43 9.53
C MET A 134 -4.91 20.14 8.34
N PRO A 135 -3.58 20.25 8.49
CA PRO A 135 -2.62 19.90 7.46
C PRO A 135 -2.71 18.40 7.08
N ILE A 136 -2.93 18.12 5.79
CA ILE A 136 -3.02 16.74 5.29
C ILE A 136 -2.03 16.52 4.14
N THR A 137 -1.29 15.44 4.20
CA THR A 137 -0.51 14.92 3.07
C THR A 137 -1.17 13.66 2.54
N PHE A 138 -1.52 13.65 1.26
CA PHE A 138 -1.84 12.44 0.52
C PHE A 138 -0.54 11.86 -0.02
N LEU A 139 -0.04 10.80 0.61
CA LEU A 139 1.13 10.08 0.13
C LEU A 139 0.66 9.06 -0.89
N ARG A 140 1.01 9.25 -2.16
CA ARG A 140 0.67 8.39 -3.30
C ARG A 140 1.88 7.57 -3.72
N PRO A 141 2.11 6.40 -3.12
CA PRO A 141 3.18 5.52 -3.55
C PRO A 141 2.84 4.80 -4.86
N ALA A 142 3.87 4.44 -5.59
CA ALA A 142 3.83 3.56 -6.75
C ALA A 142 3.45 2.12 -6.38
N TRP A 143 3.47 1.20 -7.35
CA TRP A 143 3.23 -0.23 -7.13
C TRP A 143 4.22 -0.80 -6.12
N PHE A 144 3.73 -1.52 -5.10
CA PHE A 144 4.61 -2.07 -4.05
C PHE A 144 5.43 -3.24 -4.58
N MET A 145 6.75 -3.15 -4.45
CA MET A 145 7.65 -4.26 -4.81
C MET A 145 7.36 -5.52 -3.99
N GLU A 146 6.87 -5.39 -2.77
CA GLU A 146 6.53 -6.50 -1.89
C GLU A 146 5.29 -7.29 -2.35
N ASN A 147 4.55 -6.80 -3.35
CA ASN A 147 3.48 -7.58 -3.98
C ASN A 147 4.02 -8.85 -4.66
N PHE A 148 5.29 -8.85 -5.08
CA PHE A 148 5.95 -10.03 -5.65
C PHE A 148 6.16 -11.18 -4.66
N ARG A 149 5.81 -11.02 -3.38
CA ARG A 149 5.78 -12.13 -2.41
C ARG A 149 4.92 -13.30 -2.89
N TRP A 150 3.85 -13.02 -3.62
CA TRP A 150 2.96 -14.04 -4.16
C TRP A 150 3.56 -14.83 -5.32
N ASP A 151 4.60 -14.28 -5.95
CA ASP A 151 5.26 -14.87 -7.11
C ASP A 151 6.49 -15.71 -6.73
N VAL A 152 6.96 -15.64 -5.47
CA VAL A 152 8.17 -16.35 -5.01
C VAL A 152 8.04 -17.85 -5.21
N ALA A 153 6.91 -18.45 -4.84
CA ALA A 153 6.68 -19.89 -5.01
C ALA A 153 6.72 -20.28 -6.49
N ALA A 154 6.00 -19.56 -7.36
CA ALA A 154 5.98 -19.81 -8.80
C ALA A 154 7.38 -19.66 -9.43
N ALA A 155 8.11 -18.60 -9.06
CA ALA A 155 9.49 -18.38 -9.52
C ALA A 155 10.41 -19.52 -9.09
N ARG A 156 10.25 -20.03 -7.86
CA ARG A 156 11.08 -21.10 -7.28
C ARG A 156 10.74 -22.48 -7.86
N GLU A 157 9.46 -22.80 -8.04
CA GLU A 157 9.00 -24.13 -8.42
C GLU A 157 9.00 -24.35 -9.94
N SER A 158 8.30 -23.46 -10.67
CA SER A 158 8.14 -23.58 -12.12
C SER A 158 9.14 -22.71 -12.92
N GLY A 159 9.64 -21.64 -12.33
CA GLY A 159 10.41 -20.61 -13.04
C GLY A 159 9.56 -19.77 -13.98
N ILE A 160 8.23 -19.74 -13.79
CA ILE A 160 7.30 -18.96 -14.61
C ILE A 160 6.44 -18.11 -13.68
N ILE A 161 6.46 -16.80 -13.90
CA ILE A 161 5.62 -15.83 -13.20
C ILE A 161 4.57 -15.32 -14.18
N MET A 162 3.30 -15.29 -13.75
CA MET A 162 2.20 -14.79 -14.58
C MET A 162 1.98 -13.30 -14.30
N SER A 163 2.06 -12.46 -15.31
CA SER A 163 1.93 -11.01 -15.19
C SER A 163 0.61 -10.49 -15.78
N PHE A 164 -0.05 -9.63 -15.01
CA PHE A 164 -1.14 -8.79 -15.51
C PHE A 164 -0.63 -7.43 -16.03
N LEU A 165 0.61 -7.05 -15.66
CA LEU A 165 1.27 -5.87 -16.21
C LEU A 165 1.87 -6.23 -17.57
N GLN A 166 1.48 -5.49 -18.60
CA GLN A 166 1.88 -5.74 -19.99
C GLN A 166 1.82 -4.45 -20.82
N PRO A 167 2.61 -4.31 -21.92
CA PRO A 167 3.58 -5.31 -22.39
C PRO A 167 4.72 -5.54 -21.36
N LEU A 168 5.38 -6.71 -21.43
CA LEU A 168 6.37 -7.14 -20.44
C LEU A 168 7.65 -6.27 -20.40
N ASP A 169 7.91 -5.52 -21.46
CA ASP A 169 9.00 -4.55 -21.58
C ASP A 169 8.61 -3.12 -21.19
N LYS A 170 7.36 -2.88 -20.79
CA LYS A 170 6.92 -1.56 -20.32
C LYS A 170 7.36 -1.32 -18.89
N ALA A 171 8.10 -0.23 -18.67
CA ALA A 171 8.50 0.16 -17.32
C ALA A 171 7.33 0.73 -16.51
N VAL A 172 7.16 0.21 -15.28
CA VAL A 172 6.12 0.60 -14.33
C VAL A 172 6.78 1.21 -13.09
N PRO A 173 6.25 2.32 -12.55
CA PRO A 173 6.74 2.85 -11.29
C PRO A 173 6.44 1.86 -10.16
N MET A 174 7.49 1.49 -9.41
CA MET A 174 7.40 0.59 -8.25
C MET A 174 8.16 1.18 -7.08
N VAL A 175 7.79 0.82 -5.85
CA VAL A 175 8.41 1.33 -4.63
C VAL A 175 8.47 0.26 -3.55
N ALA A 176 9.53 0.24 -2.75
CA ALA A 176 9.62 -0.62 -1.59
C ALA A 176 8.84 -0.04 -0.40
N THR A 177 8.17 -0.89 0.38
CA THR A 177 7.42 -0.47 1.57
C THR A 177 8.30 0.18 2.64
N ALA A 178 9.59 -0.14 2.66
CA ALA A 178 10.57 0.52 3.52
C ALA A 178 10.77 2.01 3.17
N ASP A 179 10.79 2.34 1.87
CA ASP A 179 10.86 3.73 1.41
C ASP A 179 9.58 4.50 1.77
N ILE A 180 8.42 3.85 1.60
CA ILE A 180 7.12 4.44 2.01
C ILE A 180 7.14 4.75 3.51
N GLY A 181 7.62 3.82 4.33
CA GLY A 181 7.71 4.01 5.78
C GLY A 181 8.62 5.16 6.18
N ARG A 182 9.79 5.27 5.56
CA ARG A 182 10.73 6.39 5.80
C ARG A 182 10.13 7.72 5.38
N GLU A 183 9.54 7.77 4.19
CA GLU A 183 8.93 9.00 3.68
C GLU A 183 7.73 9.43 4.52
N ALA A 184 6.83 8.52 4.89
CA ALA A 184 5.70 8.83 5.75
C ALA A 184 6.14 9.33 7.14
N ALA A 185 7.14 8.71 7.73
CA ALA A 185 7.70 9.16 9.01
C ALA A 185 8.35 10.54 8.93
N LYS A 186 9.02 10.87 7.82
CA LYS A 186 9.57 12.20 7.53
C LYS A 186 8.44 13.21 7.39
N LEU A 187 7.44 12.90 6.56
CA LEU A 187 6.27 13.77 6.33
C LEU A 187 5.51 14.07 7.62
N LEU A 188 5.35 13.09 8.52
CA LEU A 188 4.73 13.28 9.82
C LEU A 188 5.48 14.29 10.72
N GLN A 189 6.78 14.46 10.52
CA GLN A 189 7.62 15.36 11.32
C GLN A 189 7.82 16.75 10.68
N GLU A 190 7.46 16.90 9.40
CA GLU A 190 7.50 18.20 8.71
C GLU A 190 6.37 19.13 9.18
N LEU A 191 6.57 20.43 9.03
CA LEU A 191 5.54 21.46 9.25
C LEU A 191 5.08 21.99 7.89
N TRP A 192 3.78 21.97 7.67
CA TRP A 192 3.15 22.57 6.48
C TRP A 192 1.75 23.06 6.83
N THR A 193 1.10 23.73 5.91
CA THR A 193 -0.30 24.17 6.02
C THR A 193 -1.10 23.68 4.81
N GLY A 194 -2.39 23.43 5.03
CA GLY A 194 -3.30 22.99 3.96
C GLY A 194 -3.04 21.57 3.51
N ILE A 195 -3.46 21.29 2.29
CA ILE A 195 -3.41 19.96 1.69
C ILE A 195 -2.28 19.91 0.67
N ARG A 196 -1.55 18.80 0.66
CA ARG A 196 -0.52 18.52 -0.34
C ARG A 196 -0.56 17.07 -0.79
N VAL A 197 -0.12 16.83 -2.01
CA VAL A 197 0.14 15.49 -2.55
C VAL A 197 1.65 15.27 -2.59
N VAL A 198 2.08 14.08 -2.19
CA VAL A 198 3.45 13.62 -2.32
C VAL A 198 3.43 12.28 -3.05
N GLU A 199 4.00 12.24 -4.23
CA GLU A 199 4.13 11.06 -5.05
C GLU A 199 5.50 10.41 -4.83
N LEU A 200 5.53 9.08 -4.69
CA LEU A 200 6.75 8.35 -4.32
C LEU A 200 6.90 7.09 -5.17
N GLU A 201 8.05 6.96 -5.84
CA GLU A 201 8.46 5.74 -6.51
C GLU A 201 9.87 5.30 -6.08
N GLY A 202 10.30 4.13 -6.48
CA GLY A 202 11.66 3.64 -6.22
C GLY A 202 12.72 4.39 -7.01
N PRO A 203 13.98 3.95 -6.94
CA PRO A 203 15.10 4.65 -7.58
C PRO A 203 14.99 4.68 -9.11
N ARG A 204 14.29 3.73 -9.69
CA ARG A 204 13.95 3.67 -11.11
C ARG A 204 12.67 2.86 -11.34
N ARG A 205 12.05 3.07 -12.49
CA ARG A 205 10.95 2.23 -12.96
C ARG A 205 11.48 0.87 -13.43
N VAL A 206 10.64 -0.14 -13.35
CA VAL A 206 11.00 -1.55 -13.56
C VAL A 206 10.02 -2.21 -14.52
N THR A 207 10.52 -2.99 -15.47
CA THR A 207 9.67 -3.79 -16.37
C THR A 207 9.34 -5.15 -15.75
N PRO A 208 8.22 -5.78 -16.12
CA PRO A 208 7.95 -7.18 -15.74
C PRO A 208 9.10 -8.14 -16.09
N ASP A 209 9.73 -7.98 -17.25
CA ASP A 209 10.88 -8.81 -17.65
C ASP A 209 12.10 -8.60 -16.74
N GLU A 210 12.36 -7.36 -16.29
CA GLU A 210 13.42 -7.09 -15.31
C GLU A 210 13.13 -7.72 -13.95
N VAL A 211 11.85 -7.80 -13.55
CA VAL A 211 11.45 -8.52 -12.33
C VAL A 211 11.79 -10.00 -12.45
N ALA A 212 11.43 -10.66 -13.55
CA ALA A 212 11.77 -12.06 -13.79
C ALA A 212 13.29 -12.28 -13.81
N HIS A 213 14.03 -11.39 -14.47
CA HIS A 213 15.50 -11.44 -14.49
C HIS A 213 16.09 -11.32 -13.08
N THR A 214 15.56 -10.39 -12.27
CA THR A 214 16.01 -10.21 -10.88
C THR A 214 15.70 -11.44 -10.02
N PHE A 215 14.54 -12.07 -10.19
CA PHE A 215 14.24 -13.36 -9.55
C PHE A 215 15.23 -14.44 -9.98
N ALA A 216 15.58 -14.51 -11.28
CA ALA A 216 16.54 -15.48 -11.77
C ALA A 216 17.92 -15.32 -11.12
N GLU A 217 18.37 -14.08 -10.96
CA GLU A 217 19.63 -13.79 -10.24
C GLU A 217 19.57 -14.21 -8.77
N VAL A 218 18.49 -13.85 -8.06
CA VAL A 218 18.32 -14.15 -6.62
C VAL A 218 18.21 -15.65 -6.35
N LEU A 219 17.48 -16.38 -7.22
CA LEU A 219 17.25 -17.82 -7.07
C LEU A 219 18.36 -18.69 -7.68
N GLY A 220 19.28 -18.09 -8.47
CA GLY A 220 20.33 -18.83 -9.17
C GLY A 220 19.78 -19.83 -10.22
N ARG A 221 18.60 -19.55 -10.80
CA ARG A 221 17.95 -20.40 -11.79
C ARG A 221 17.19 -19.55 -12.83
N ARG A 222 16.86 -20.16 -13.97
CA ARG A 222 16.07 -19.47 -14.99
C ARG A 222 14.65 -19.18 -14.49
N VAL A 223 14.26 -17.91 -14.62
CA VAL A 223 12.89 -17.42 -14.38
C VAL A 223 12.48 -16.57 -15.57
N ARG A 224 11.23 -16.67 -15.99
CA ARG A 224 10.63 -15.79 -17.01
C ARG A 224 9.28 -15.28 -16.56
N MET A 225 8.85 -14.18 -17.17
CA MET A 225 7.50 -13.63 -17.04
C MET A 225 6.67 -14.07 -18.27
N ASP A 226 5.43 -14.51 -18.03
CA ASP A 226 4.45 -14.77 -19.10
C ASP A 226 3.24 -13.85 -18.86
N ALA A 227 2.79 -13.15 -19.90
CA ALA A 227 1.63 -12.26 -19.80
C ALA A 227 0.33 -13.11 -19.73
N VAL A 228 -0.55 -12.78 -18.79
CA VAL A 228 -1.91 -13.35 -18.76
C VAL A 228 -2.74 -12.69 -19.87
N PRO A 229 -3.31 -13.45 -20.83
CA PRO A 229 -4.09 -12.87 -21.92
C PRO A 229 -5.26 -12.04 -21.38
N ARG A 230 -5.39 -10.77 -21.85
CA ARG A 230 -6.33 -9.78 -21.31
C ARG A 230 -7.79 -10.30 -21.33
N GLU A 231 -8.16 -11.02 -22.36
CA GLU A 231 -9.51 -11.57 -22.54
C GLU A 231 -9.89 -12.63 -21.51
N THR A 232 -8.91 -13.21 -20.81
CA THR A 232 -9.14 -14.24 -19.79
C THR A 232 -9.35 -13.68 -18.39
N TRP A 233 -9.05 -12.41 -18.13
CA TRP A 233 -8.98 -11.85 -16.79
C TRP A 233 -10.30 -11.90 -16.03
N GLU A 234 -11.42 -11.59 -16.69
CA GLU A 234 -12.73 -11.61 -16.01
C GLU A 234 -13.08 -13.00 -15.51
N GLN A 235 -12.93 -14.01 -16.38
CA GLN A 235 -13.21 -15.40 -16.02
C GLN A 235 -12.26 -15.87 -14.91
N LEU A 236 -10.99 -15.52 -14.99
CA LEU A 236 -9.97 -15.87 -14.00
C LEU A 236 -10.32 -15.27 -12.63
N PHE A 237 -10.60 -13.98 -12.54
CA PHE A 237 -10.92 -13.33 -11.27
C PHE A 237 -12.24 -13.86 -10.68
N ARG A 238 -13.25 -14.14 -11.52
CA ARG A 238 -14.47 -14.79 -11.05
C ARG A 238 -14.24 -16.20 -10.52
N SER A 239 -13.38 -16.99 -11.16
CA SER A 239 -13.02 -18.34 -10.69
C SER A 239 -12.28 -18.31 -9.35
N GLN A 240 -11.59 -17.20 -9.03
CA GLN A 240 -10.95 -16.92 -7.75
C GLN A 240 -11.93 -16.40 -6.68
N GLY A 241 -13.23 -16.31 -6.97
CA GLY A 241 -14.27 -15.89 -6.04
C GLY A 241 -14.60 -14.40 -6.07
N MET A 242 -14.01 -13.59 -6.96
CA MET A 242 -14.31 -12.18 -7.08
C MET A 242 -15.72 -11.96 -7.66
N LYS A 243 -16.52 -11.15 -6.98
CA LYS A 243 -17.91 -10.84 -7.38
C LYS A 243 -17.97 -9.70 -8.39
N ASN A 244 -17.09 -8.72 -8.23
CA ASN A 244 -17.04 -7.50 -9.05
C ASN A 244 -15.61 -7.26 -9.61
N PRO A 245 -15.14 -8.03 -10.59
CA PRO A 245 -13.77 -7.93 -11.10
C PRO A 245 -13.49 -6.66 -11.91
N THR A 246 -14.54 -5.99 -12.43
CA THR A 246 -14.40 -4.84 -13.32
C THR A 246 -13.49 -3.73 -12.78
N PRO A 247 -13.60 -3.28 -11.51
CA PRO A 247 -12.71 -2.24 -11.01
C PRO A 247 -11.23 -2.65 -11.03
N ARG A 248 -10.92 -3.92 -10.69
CA ARG A 248 -9.56 -4.46 -10.73
C ARG A 248 -9.03 -4.54 -12.15
N ILE A 249 -9.84 -5.02 -13.08
CA ILE A 249 -9.50 -5.11 -14.51
C ILE A 249 -9.17 -3.72 -15.05
N ARG A 250 -10.01 -2.72 -14.78
CA ARG A 250 -9.78 -1.34 -15.23
C ARG A 250 -8.53 -0.71 -14.62
N MET A 251 -8.21 -1.03 -13.38
CA MET A 251 -6.95 -0.61 -12.78
C MET A 251 -5.75 -1.18 -13.55
N LEU A 252 -5.75 -2.48 -13.86
CA LEU A 252 -4.68 -3.11 -14.62
C LEU A 252 -4.59 -2.56 -16.05
N ASP A 253 -5.74 -2.38 -16.73
CA ASP A 253 -5.79 -1.69 -18.03
C ASP A 253 -5.15 -0.30 -17.91
N GLY A 254 -5.45 0.45 -16.86
CA GLY A 254 -4.90 1.78 -16.65
C GLY A 254 -3.39 1.84 -16.52
N PHE A 255 -2.78 0.86 -15.85
CA PHE A 255 -1.32 0.73 -15.82
C PHE A 255 -0.77 0.34 -17.20
N ASN A 256 -1.42 -0.59 -17.87
CA ASN A 256 -0.97 -1.10 -19.17
C ASN A 256 -1.11 -0.05 -20.28
N ASP A 257 -2.20 0.70 -20.30
CA ASP A 257 -2.46 1.75 -21.28
C ASP A 257 -1.75 3.07 -20.91
N GLY A 258 -1.35 3.25 -19.63
CA GLY A 258 -0.59 4.40 -19.15
C GLY A 258 -1.42 5.59 -18.70
N TRP A 259 -2.76 5.46 -18.51
CA TRP A 259 -3.56 6.53 -17.92
C TRP A 259 -3.60 6.52 -16.38
N ILE A 260 -3.09 5.45 -15.74
CA ILE A 260 -2.70 5.49 -14.34
C ILE A 260 -1.22 5.84 -14.26
N GLU A 261 -0.94 7.08 -13.91
CA GLU A 261 0.41 7.65 -13.81
C GLU A 261 0.41 8.72 -12.71
N PHE A 262 1.56 9.18 -12.28
CA PHE A 262 1.72 10.35 -11.42
C PHE A 262 1.25 11.63 -12.11
N GLU A 263 0.78 12.62 -11.34
CA GLU A 263 0.24 13.86 -11.91
C GLU A 263 1.27 14.60 -12.78
N ASN A 264 2.54 14.59 -12.36
CA ASN A 264 3.63 15.25 -13.06
C ASN A 264 4.63 14.25 -13.68
N GLY A 265 4.19 13.00 -13.86
CA GLY A 265 5.03 11.92 -14.37
C GLY A 265 6.26 11.64 -13.50
N ASP A 266 7.28 11.04 -14.10
CA ASP A 266 8.52 10.66 -13.41
C ASP A 266 9.26 11.85 -12.75
N ALA A 267 9.22 13.02 -13.36
CA ALA A 267 9.92 14.21 -12.86
C ALA A 267 9.29 14.81 -11.58
N GLY A 268 8.02 14.53 -11.31
CA GLY A 268 7.30 15.06 -10.17
C GLY A 268 7.36 14.19 -8.93
N SER A 269 7.77 12.93 -9.05
CA SER A 269 7.80 11.99 -7.94
C SER A 269 9.08 12.07 -7.12
N ARG A 270 8.97 11.87 -5.81
CA ARG A 270 10.12 11.61 -4.94
C ARG A 270 10.68 10.22 -5.23
N LYS A 271 11.99 10.06 -5.08
CA LYS A 271 12.66 8.78 -5.33
C LYS A 271 13.02 8.09 -4.02
N GLY A 272 12.61 6.82 -3.90
CA GLY A 272 13.10 5.92 -2.86
C GLY A 272 14.52 5.43 -3.19
N GLU A 273 15.10 4.70 -2.23
CA GLU A 273 16.49 4.24 -2.33
C GLU A 273 16.60 2.72 -2.45
N VAL A 274 15.55 1.99 -2.09
CA VAL A 274 15.58 0.52 -2.03
C VAL A 274 15.41 -0.07 -3.42
N ALA A 275 16.41 -0.81 -3.87
CA ALA A 275 16.39 -1.49 -5.15
C ALA A 275 15.50 -2.74 -5.12
N LEU A 276 14.86 -3.08 -6.25
CA LEU A 276 14.05 -4.30 -6.41
C LEU A 276 14.78 -5.55 -5.95
N LYS A 277 16.05 -5.71 -6.29
CA LYS A 277 16.86 -6.89 -5.93
C LYS A 277 16.89 -7.13 -4.43
N SER A 278 17.07 -6.08 -3.63
CA SER A 278 17.08 -6.19 -2.16
C SER A 278 15.72 -6.63 -1.60
N VAL A 279 14.62 -6.15 -2.21
CA VAL A 279 13.27 -6.58 -1.82
C VAL A 279 13.07 -8.06 -2.15
N LEU A 280 13.36 -8.48 -3.39
CA LEU A 280 13.18 -9.87 -3.81
C LEU A 280 14.07 -10.84 -3.01
N GLN A 281 15.32 -10.46 -2.68
CA GLN A 281 16.16 -11.26 -1.79
C GLN A 281 15.48 -11.50 -0.43
N THR A 282 14.99 -10.42 0.19
CA THR A 282 14.28 -10.52 1.47
C THR A 282 13.02 -11.40 1.38
N LEU A 283 12.24 -11.30 0.29
CA LEU A 283 11.05 -12.12 0.09
C LEU A 283 11.40 -13.59 -0.06
N VAL A 284 12.41 -13.91 -0.86
CA VAL A 284 12.88 -15.28 -1.09
C VAL A 284 13.43 -15.91 0.19
N GLU A 285 14.18 -15.16 0.99
CA GLU A 285 14.72 -15.62 2.28
C GLU A 285 13.60 -15.94 3.28
N ARG A 286 12.59 -15.07 3.38
CA ARG A 286 11.46 -15.25 4.32
C ARG A 286 10.61 -16.47 4.00
N GLU A 287 10.32 -16.74 2.73
CA GLU A 287 9.59 -17.95 2.34
C GLU A 287 10.41 -19.25 2.51
N GLY A 288 11.74 -19.17 2.45
CA GLY A 288 12.60 -20.29 2.75
C GLY A 288 12.59 -20.73 4.22
N ILE A 289 12.10 -19.88 5.12
CA ILE A 289 12.02 -20.11 6.58
C ILE A 289 10.65 -20.67 7.00
N LEU A 290 9.61 -20.44 6.20
CA LEU A 290 8.27 -20.96 6.52
C LEU A 290 8.14 -22.41 6.06
N PRO A 291 7.66 -23.35 6.90
CA PRO A 291 7.36 -24.71 6.45
C PRO A 291 6.31 -24.63 5.33
N ILE A 292 6.48 -25.44 4.29
CA ILE A 292 5.56 -25.54 3.16
C ILE A 292 4.18 -25.91 3.71
N SER A 293 3.38 -24.92 4.05
CA SER A 293 1.97 -25.08 4.31
C SER A 293 1.30 -25.23 2.95
N ALA A 294 0.60 -26.35 2.76
CA ALA A 294 -0.10 -26.70 1.53
C ALA A 294 -0.81 -25.47 0.95
N ALA A 295 -0.39 -25.06 -0.23
CA ALA A 295 -0.95 -23.94 -0.96
C ALA A 295 -2.44 -24.21 -1.21
N GLY A 296 -3.29 -23.49 -0.48
CA GLY A 296 -4.67 -23.27 -0.91
C GLY A 296 -4.66 -22.44 -2.21
N PRO A 297 -5.75 -22.45 -2.98
CA PRO A 297 -5.80 -21.81 -4.29
C PRO A 297 -5.35 -20.35 -4.19
N VAL A 298 -4.45 -19.97 -5.10
CA VAL A 298 -3.81 -18.65 -5.19
C VAL A 298 -4.88 -17.57 -5.32
N SER A 299 -5.32 -17.04 -4.18
CA SER A 299 -6.03 -15.76 -4.15
C SER A 299 -4.98 -14.67 -4.23
N HIS A 300 -4.74 -14.15 -5.42
CA HIS A 300 -4.03 -12.88 -5.58
C HIS A 300 -4.84 -11.77 -4.89
N ASN A 301 -4.64 -11.64 -3.58
CA ASN A 301 -5.18 -10.55 -2.78
C ASN A 301 -4.40 -9.26 -3.02
#